data_92fda5b3c4b0ace4b1437eb2a244ce49
#
_entry.id   92fda5b3c4b0ace4b1437eb2a244ce49
#
_cell.length_a   1.000
_cell.length_b   1.000
_cell.length_c   1.000
_cell.angle_alpha   90.00
_cell.angle_beta   90.00
_cell.angle_gamma   90.00
#
_symmetry.space_group_name_H-M   'P 1'
#
loop_
_entity.id
_entity.type
_entity.pdbx_description
1 polymer ?
#
loop_
_entity_poly.entity_id
_entity_poly.type
_entity_poly.pdbx_seq_one_letter_code
_entity_poly.pdbx_strand_id
1 'polypeptide(L)'
;MNGFKVSSKIILNHNPDEVWEIISSKNALELFHPYCLKNDAIDYKKKDKLVYLNGLTYIREFSVWKPNKGFELSIGKKGGKKSRVIWKIKVLDRGCEVKISVFPYSSSKISKYFYPIINIFIIKPKLRKYLLSVLKGLKFYLDTNIRVKKNQFGKHTWFS
;
A
#
# COMPACT_ATOMS: atom_id res chain seq x y z
N MET A 1 7.94 -12.66 -17.91
CA MET A 1 8.61 -11.35 -17.75
C MET A 1 8.59 -10.97 -16.29
N ASN A 2 9.74 -10.87 -15.64
CA ASN A 2 9.82 -10.31 -14.29
C ASN A 2 9.53 -8.81 -14.38
N GLY A 3 8.30 -8.45 -14.12
CA GLY A 3 7.86 -7.06 -14.13
C GLY A 3 8.61 -6.23 -13.07
N PHE A 4 8.83 -4.96 -13.37
CA PHE A 4 9.42 -4.00 -12.43
C PHE A 4 8.66 -4.04 -11.08
N LYS A 5 9.40 -4.19 -9.99
CA LYS A 5 8.88 -4.36 -8.64
C LYS A 5 9.51 -3.37 -7.69
N VAL A 6 8.70 -2.75 -6.84
CA VAL A 6 9.16 -1.94 -5.71
C VAL A 6 8.61 -2.55 -4.42
N SER A 7 9.45 -2.71 -3.42
CA SER A 7 9.05 -3.24 -2.12
C SER A 7 9.62 -2.42 -0.99
N SER A 8 8.87 -2.34 0.11
CA SER A 8 9.34 -1.85 1.40
C SER A 8 8.82 -2.75 2.51
N LYS A 9 9.53 -2.77 3.64
CA LYS A 9 9.20 -3.61 4.77
C LYS A 9 9.48 -2.88 6.08
N ILE A 10 8.80 -3.31 7.14
CA ILE A 10 9.00 -2.83 8.50
C ILE A 10 8.90 -4.00 9.48
N ILE A 11 9.65 -3.93 10.58
CA ILE A 11 9.55 -4.86 11.69
C ILE A 11 8.67 -4.23 12.77
N LEU A 12 7.72 -5.01 13.28
CA LEU A 12 6.75 -4.63 14.29
C LEU A 12 6.88 -5.54 15.50
N ASN A 13 6.87 -4.96 16.71
CA ASN A 13 6.83 -5.70 17.97
C ASN A 13 5.39 -6.04 18.38
N HIS A 14 4.60 -6.48 17.39
CA HIS A 14 3.18 -6.83 17.53
C HIS A 14 2.95 -8.22 16.99
N ASN A 15 1.96 -8.92 17.54
CA ASN A 15 1.56 -10.23 17.02
C ASN A 15 1.01 -10.12 15.59
N PRO A 16 1.27 -11.12 14.73
CA PRO A 16 0.71 -11.16 13.38
C PRO A 16 -0.81 -11.01 13.35
N ASP A 17 -1.52 -11.51 14.37
CA ASP A 17 -2.98 -11.42 14.48
C ASP A 17 -3.44 -9.98 14.69
N GLU A 18 -2.80 -9.24 15.59
CA GLU A 18 -3.09 -7.81 15.82
C GLU A 18 -2.87 -6.99 14.54
N VAL A 19 -1.76 -7.23 13.85
CA VAL A 19 -1.45 -6.57 12.58
C VAL A 19 -2.50 -6.90 11.54
N TRP A 20 -2.89 -8.19 11.45
CA TRP A 20 -3.91 -8.66 10.53
C TRP A 20 -5.27 -8.01 10.79
N GLU A 21 -5.72 -7.95 12.04
CA GLU A 21 -6.97 -7.29 12.42
C GLU A 21 -7.04 -5.86 11.93
N ILE A 22 -5.95 -5.12 12.06
CA ILE A 22 -5.90 -3.72 11.60
C ILE A 22 -5.93 -3.64 10.07
N ILE A 23 -5.00 -4.29 9.36
CA ILE A 23 -4.89 -4.12 7.90
C ILE A 23 -6.06 -4.72 7.13
N SER A 24 -6.78 -5.68 7.72
CA SER A 24 -7.93 -6.37 7.12
C SER A 24 -9.28 -5.77 7.51
N SER A 25 -9.32 -4.81 8.42
CA SER A 25 -10.58 -4.19 8.86
C SER A 25 -11.22 -3.35 7.74
N LYS A 26 -12.52 -3.13 7.85
CA LYS A 26 -13.23 -2.19 6.95
C LYS A 26 -12.65 -0.78 7.10
N ASN A 27 -12.45 -0.10 5.98
CA ASN A 27 -11.94 1.28 5.93
C ASN A 27 -10.58 1.44 6.64
N ALA A 28 -9.80 0.36 6.69
CA ALA A 28 -8.54 0.27 7.44
C ALA A 28 -7.55 1.40 7.15
N LEU A 29 -7.50 1.84 5.89
CA LEU A 29 -6.55 2.86 5.46
C LEU A 29 -6.78 4.22 6.13
N GLU A 30 -7.98 4.50 6.61
CA GLU A 30 -8.25 5.74 7.36
C GLU A 30 -7.56 5.78 8.73
N LEU A 31 -7.16 4.63 9.26
CA LEU A 31 -6.48 4.53 10.55
C LEU A 31 -5.00 4.87 10.45
N PHE A 32 -4.33 4.35 9.42
CA PHE A 32 -2.87 4.36 9.37
C PHE A 32 -2.23 4.90 8.09
N HIS A 33 -3.00 5.16 7.03
CA HIS A 33 -2.43 5.56 5.74
C HIS A 33 -2.31 7.09 5.64
N PRO A 34 -1.10 7.68 5.65
CA PRO A 34 -0.91 9.13 5.77
C PRO A 34 -1.42 9.96 4.58
N TYR A 35 -1.69 9.32 3.45
CA TYR A 35 -2.20 9.98 2.25
C TYR A 35 -3.66 9.61 1.95
N CYS A 36 -4.33 8.89 2.83
CA CYS A 36 -5.73 8.52 2.69
C CYS A 36 -6.63 9.65 3.18
N LEU A 37 -7.47 10.18 2.28
CA LEU A 37 -8.56 11.07 2.66
C LEU A 37 -9.78 10.26 3.09
N LYS A 38 -10.11 9.20 2.33
CA LYS A 38 -11.24 8.33 2.59
C LYS A 38 -11.00 6.92 2.04
N ASN A 39 -11.45 5.92 2.77
CA ASN A 39 -11.45 4.53 2.33
C ASN A 39 -12.83 3.93 2.57
N ASP A 40 -13.53 3.55 1.50
CA ASP A 40 -14.89 3.00 1.56
C ASP A 40 -14.90 1.54 1.10
N ALA A 41 -15.27 0.62 1.97
CA ALA A 41 -15.54 -0.76 1.58
C ALA A 41 -16.79 -0.82 0.69
N ILE A 42 -16.63 -1.32 -0.54
CA ILE A 42 -17.74 -1.53 -1.50
C ILE A 42 -18.30 -2.93 -1.33
N ASP A 43 -17.43 -3.94 -1.36
CA ASP A 43 -17.72 -5.33 -1.06
C ASP A 43 -16.60 -5.86 -0.16
N TYR A 44 -16.88 -6.05 1.12
CA TYR A 44 -15.87 -6.40 2.13
C TYR A 44 -15.09 -7.65 1.73
N LYS A 45 -13.79 -7.61 1.84
CA LYS A 45 -12.79 -8.60 1.39
C LYS A 45 -12.64 -8.75 -0.12
N LYS A 46 -13.43 -8.08 -0.93
CA LYS A 46 -13.34 -8.15 -2.39
C LYS A 46 -12.99 -6.83 -3.04
N LYS A 47 -13.59 -5.73 -2.57
CA LYS A 47 -13.45 -4.44 -3.26
C LYS A 47 -13.64 -3.26 -2.33
N ASP A 48 -12.75 -2.27 -2.45
CA ASP A 48 -12.93 -0.97 -1.80
C ASP A 48 -12.48 0.19 -2.70
N LYS A 49 -12.77 1.40 -2.23
CA LYS A 49 -12.39 2.66 -2.86
C LYS A 49 -11.44 3.40 -1.94
N LEU A 50 -10.30 3.83 -2.48
CA LEU A 50 -9.33 4.70 -1.81
C LEU A 50 -9.34 6.07 -2.48
N VAL A 51 -9.62 7.11 -1.71
CA VAL A 51 -9.48 8.51 -2.10
C VAL A 51 -8.25 9.08 -1.42
N TYR A 52 -7.30 9.57 -2.21
CA TYR A 52 -6.09 10.22 -1.72
C TYR A 52 -6.34 11.69 -1.35
N LEU A 53 -5.40 12.31 -0.63
CA LEU A 53 -5.52 13.70 -0.16
C LEU A 53 -5.71 14.71 -1.28
N ASN A 54 -5.12 14.47 -2.45
CA ASN A 54 -5.28 15.29 -3.65
C ASN A 54 -6.54 15.00 -4.48
N GLY A 55 -7.45 14.16 -3.96
CA GLY A 55 -8.69 13.78 -4.63
C GLY A 55 -8.57 12.63 -5.63
N LEU A 56 -7.35 12.15 -5.93
CA LEU A 56 -7.15 10.98 -6.78
C LEU A 56 -7.87 9.76 -6.18
N THR A 57 -8.70 9.11 -6.98
CA THR A 57 -9.53 7.97 -6.54
C THR A 57 -9.10 6.70 -7.24
N TYR A 58 -8.77 5.68 -6.45
CA TYR A 58 -8.45 4.34 -6.92
C TYR A 58 -9.44 3.31 -6.39
N ILE A 59 -9.68 2.28 -7.22
CA ILE A 59 -10.40 1.08 -6.82
C ILE A 59 -9.36 0.01 -6.52
N ARG A 60 -9.51 -0.63 -5.35
CA ARG A 60 -8.73 -1.79 -4.94
C ARG A 60 -9.63 -3.03 -5.06
N GLU A 61 -9.15 -4.07 -5.74
CA GLU A 61 -9.86 -5.35 -5.90
C GLU A 61 -8.95 -6.47 -5.40
N PHE A 62 -9.41 -7.14 -4.34
CA PHE A 62 -8.66 -8.20 -3.66
C PHE A 62 -8.84 -9.53 -4.39
N SER A 63 -7.74 -10.16 -4.77
CA SER A 63 -7.70 -11.46 -5.45
C SER A 63 -7.28 -12.60 -4.54
N VAL A 64 -6.48 -12.29 -3.49
CA VAL A 64 -6.04 -13.25 -2.49
C VAL A 64 -6.25 -12.65 -1.11
N TRP A 65 -6.82 -13.43 -0.19
CA TRP A 65 -7.07 -13.02 1.18
C TRP A 65 -6.71 -14.18 2.12
N LYS A 66 -5.57 -14.07 2.80
CA LYS A 66 -5.03 -15.10 3.69
C LYS A 66 -4.88 -14.54 5.11
N PRO A 67 -5.79 -14.90 6.05
CA PRO A 67 -5.70 -14.44 7.43
C PRO A 67 -4.30 -14.64 8.01
N ASN A 68 -3.80 -13.62 8.72
CA ASN A 68 -2.50 -13.58 9.38
C ASN A 68 -1.26 -13.74 8.46
N LYS A 69 -1.46 -13.88 7.14
CA LYS A 69 -0.38 -14.01 6.15
C LYS A 69 -0.33 -12.86 5.15
N GLY A 70 -1.46 -12.18 4.95
CA GLY A 70 -1.57 -11.03 4.05
C GLY A 70 -2.61 -11.18 2.95
N PHE A 71 -2.57 -10.28 2.00
CA PHE A 71 -3.48 -10.26 0.86
C PHE A 71 -2.80 -9.74 -0.41
N GLU A 72 -3.46 -10.00 -1.53
CA GLU A 72 -3.06 -9.51 -2.84
C GLU A 72 -4.23 -8.80 -3.48
N LEU A 73 -3.94 -7.69 -4.16
CA LEU A 73 -4.96 -6.87 -4.80
C LEU A 73 -4.43 -6.21 -6.08
N SER A 74 -5.35 -5.80 -6.93
CA SER A 74 -5.11 -4.83 -7.99
C SER A 74 -5.61 -3.45 -7.57
N ILE A 75 -4.88 -2.39 -7.97
CA ILE A 75 -5.20 -1.00 -7.65
C ILE A 75 -5.04 -0.09 -8.85
N GLY A 76 -5.98 0.80 -9.09
CA GLY A 76 -5.94 1.78 -10.17
C GLY A 76 -7.24 2.55 -10.32
N LYS A 77 -7.29 3.46 -11.29
CA LYS A 77 -8.51 4.19 -11.63
C LYS A 77 -9.59 3.24 -12.15
N LYS A 78 -10.85 3.58 -11.90
CA LYS A 78 -12.00 2.84 -12.46
C LYS A 78 -11.88 2.80 -13.99
N GLY A 79 -11.94 1.59 -14.57
CA GLY A 79 -11.78 1.38 -16.02
C GLY A 79 -10.35 1.59 -16.57
N GLY A 80 -9.39 1.96 -15.72
CA GLY A 80 -8.00 2.17 -16.12
C GLY A 80 -7.10 0.95 -15.90
N LYS A 81 -5.81 1.11 -16.28
CA LYS A 81 -4.77 0.11 -15.98
C LYS A 81 -4.57 0.01 -14.47
N LYS A 82 -4.32 -1.20 -13.99
CA LYS A 82 -4.13 -1.49 -12.57
C LYS A 82 -2.73 -2.00 -12.28
N SER A 83 -2.19 -1.56 -11.16
CA SER A 83 -0.98 -2.12 -10.56
C SER A 83 -1.36 -3.27 -9.63
N ARG A 84 -0.48 -4.27 -9.51
CA ARG A 84 -0.65 -5.36 -8.54
C ARG A 84 0.06 -5.00 -7.26
N VAL A 85 -0.57 -5.26 -6.12
CA VAL A 85 -0.01 -5.01 -4.78
C VAL A 85 -0.13 -6.27 -3.94
N ILE A 86 0.96 -6.60 -3.23
CA ILE A 86 1.02 -7.75 -2.33
C ILE A 86 1.43 -7.26 -0.95
N TRP A 87 0.62 -7.55 0.05
CA TRP A 87 0.94 -7.43 1.47
C TRP A 87 1.28 -8.80 2.02
N LYS A 88 2.39 -8.90 2.75
CA LYS A 88 2.81 -10.14 3.43
C LYS A 88 3.17 -9.84 4.87
N ILE A 89 2.69 -10.70 5.76
CA ILE A 89 3.10 -10.77 7.17
C ILE A 89 3.97 -12.01 7.33
N LYS A 90 5.16 -11.84 7.88
CA LYS A 90 6.09 -12.91 8.22
C LYS A 90 6.29 -12.89 9.74
N VAL A 91 6.02 -14.01 10.38
CA VAL A 91 6.29 -14.21 11.82
C VAL A 91 7.79 -14.17 12.06
N LEU A 92 8.21 -13.51 13.13
CA LEU A 92 9.58 -13.48 13.64
C LEU A 92 9.58 -14.02 15.08
N ASP A 93 10.75 -14.26 15.64
CA ASP A 93 10.90 -14.71 17.04
C ASP A 93 10.26 -13.71 18.02
N ARG A 94 10.32 -12.43 17.69
CA ARG A 94 9.60 -11.36 18.42
C ARG A 94 8.87 -10.49 17.41
N GLY A 95 7.53 -10.53 17.45
CA GLY A 95 6.69 -9.76 16.55
C GLY A 95 6.61 -10.30 15.13
N CYS A 96 6.57 -9.42 14.15
CA CYS A 96 6.47 -9.79 12.74
C CYS A 96 7.12 -8.76 11.80
N GLU A 97 7.39 -9.18 10.56
CA GLU A 97 7.76 -8.31 9.45
C GLU A 97 6.54 -8.10 8.54
N VAL A 98 6.20 -6.86 8.26
CA VAL A 98 5.21 -6.52 7.23
C VAL A 98 5.91 -5.98 6.00
N LYS A 99 5.62 -6.58 4.84
CA LYS A 99 6.19 -6.19 3.55
C LYS A 99 5.09 -5.86 2.57
N ILE A 100 5.23 -4.71 1.90
CA ILE A 100 4.40 -4.31 0.77
C ILE A 100 5.24 -4.37 -0.50
N SER A 101 4.72 -5.03 -1.53
CA SER A 101 5.33 -5.10 -2.86
C SER A 101 4.34 -4.56 -3.88
N VAL A 102 4.79 -3.64 -4.73
CA VAL A 102 4.00 -3.08 -5.83
C VAL A 102 4.65 -3.44 -7.15
N PHE A 103 3.84 -3.93 -8.07
CA PHE A 103 4.17 -4.17 -9.47
C PHE A 103 3.40 -3.16 -10.32
N PRO A 104 4.03 -2.00 -10.64
CA PRO A 104 3.34 -0.95 -11.37
C PRO A 104 2.93 -1.43 -12.77
N TYR A 105 1.79 -0.96 -13.24
CA TYR A 105 1.40 -1.19 -14.63
C TYR A 105 2.35 -0.45 -15.58
N SER A 106 2.58 -1.04 -16.77
CA SER A 106 3.36 -0.42 -17.82
C SER A 106 2.57 0.68 -18.52
N SER A 107 3.12 1.89 -18.59
CA SER A 107 2.53 2.98 -19.37
C SER A 107 2.84 2.79 -20.85
N SER A 108 1.81 2.79 -21.70
CA SER A 108 1.97 2.76 -23.15
C SER A 108 2.53 4.06 -23.75
N LYS A 109 2.60 5.14 -22.95
CA LYS A 109 3.06 6.47 -23.37
C LYS A 109 4.58 6.65 -23.33
N ILE A 110 5.31 5.69 -22.73
CA ILE A 110 6.76 5.75 -22.57
C ILE A 110 7.38 4.74 -23.54
N SER A 111 8.36 5.20 -24.34
CA SER A 111 9.13 4.32 -25.20
C SER A 111 9.82 3.21 -24.39
N LYS A 112 9.82 1.98 -24.89
CA LYS A 112 10.42 0.81 -24.24
C LYS A 112 11.90 1.03 -23.87
N TYR A 113 12.61 1.84 -24.63
CA TYR A 113 14.04 2.14 -24.40
C TYR A 113 14.29 3.01 -23.16
N PHE A 114 13.39 3.94 -22.84
CA PHE A 114 13.51 4.80 -21.65
C PHE A 114 12.88 4.22 -20.39
N TYR A 115 12.13 3.14 -20.54
CA TYR A 115 11.40 2.50 -19.44
C TYR A 115 12.28 2.12 -18.24
N PRO A 116 13.45 1.47 -18.44
CA PRO A 116 14.32 1.09 -17.32
C PRO A 116 14.84 2.31 -16.56
N ILE A 117 15.24 3.36 -17.25
CA ILE A 117 15.79 4.58 -16.64
C ILE A 117 14.72 5.29 -15.80
N ILE A 118 13.54 5.51 -16.36
CA ILE A 118 12.41 6.15 -15.67
C ILE A 118 11.98 5.33 -14.43
N ASN A 119 11.91 4.01 -14.57
CA ASN A 119 11.55 3.13 -13.47
C ASN A 119 12.56 3.20 -12.32
N ILE A 120 13.85 3.18 -12.61
CA ILE A 120 14.91 3.19 -11.59
C ILE A 120 15.03 4.55 -10.91
N PHE A 121 15.07 5.63 -11.68
CA PHE A 121 15.42 6.96 -11.15
C PHE A 121 14.21 7.78 -10.69
N ILE A 122 13.01 7.51 -11.20
CA ILE A 122 11.82 8.30 -10.87
C ILE A 122 10.78 7.47 -10.12
N ILE A 123 10.33 6.35 -10.69
CA ILE A 123 9.21 5.58 -10.14
C ILE A 123 9.62 4.86 -8.86
N LYS A 124 10.75 4.17 -8.85
CA LYS A 124 11.22 3.39 -7.69
C LYS A 124 11.43 4.24 -6.43
N PRO A 125 12.15 5.37 -6.47
CA PRO A 125 12.32 6.20 -5.27
C PRO A 125 11.00 6.75 -4.72
N LYS A 126 10.12 7.24 -5.61
CA LYS A 126 8.82 7.78 -5.20
C LYS A 126 7.92 6.70 -4.60
N LEU A 127 7.80 5.54 -5.24
CA LEU A 127 7.03 4.41 -4.67
C LEU A 127 7.63 3.92 -3.37
N ARG A 128 8.97 3.82 -3.25
CA ARG A 128 9.61 3.42 -2.00
C ARG A 128 9.28 4.38 -0.86
N LYS A 129 9.36 5.70 -1.12
CA LYS A 129 8.97 6.73 -0.14
C LYS A 129 7.50 6.56 0.28
N TYR A 130 6.61 6.36 -0.69
CA TYR A 130 5.19 6.11 -0.43
C TYR A 130 4.98 4.88 0.47
N LEU A 131 5.55 3.74 0.10
CA LEU A 131 5.39 2.49 0.85
C LEU A 131 5.96 2.59 2.27
N LEU A 132 7.11 3.23 2.44
CA LEU A 132 7.70 3.46 3.76
C LEU A 132 6.82 4.34 4.64
N SER A 133 6.20 5.38 4.09
CA SER A 133 5.28 6.25 4.83
C SER A 133 4.01 5.50 5.26
N VAL A 134 3.47 4.63 4.41
CA VAL A 134 2.33 3.78 4.76
C VAL A 134 2.70 2.80 5.89
N LEU A 135 3.86 2.15 5.80
CA LEU A 135 4.34 1.21 6.82
C LEU A 135 4.66 1.91 8.15
N LYS A 136 5.24 3.11 8.11
CA LYS A 136 5.45 3.95 9.31
C LYS A 136 4.12 4.33 9.95
N GLY A 137 3.10 4.63 9.14
CA GLY A 137 1.75 4.90 9.61
C GLY A 137 1.13 3.70 10.32
N LEU A 138 1.26 2.51 9.73
CA LEU A 138 0.80 1.27 10.35
C LEU A 138 1.49 1.04 11.70
N LYS A 139 2.82 1.17 11.76
CA LYS A 139 3.58 1.05 13.00
C LYS A 139 3.11 2.07 14.04
N PHE A 140 2.99 3.34 13.68
CA PHE A 140 2.53 4.39 14.57
C PHE A 140 1.15 4.09 15.14
N TYR A 141 0.20 3.66 14.30
CA TYR A 141 -1.14 3.31 14.76
C TYR A 141 -1.14 2.12 15.72
N LEU A 142 -0.39 1.06 15.40
CA LEU A 142 -0.27 -0.12 16.27
C LEU A 142 0.38 0.22 17.61
N ASP A 143 1.43 1.06 17.61
CA ASP A 143 2.15 1.43 18.84
C ASP A 143 1.35 2.39 19.74
N THR A 144 0.45 3.22 19.17
CA THR A 144 -0.19 4.31 19.92
C THR A 144 -1.71 4.26 19.96
N ASN A 145 -2.33 3.47 19.10
CA ASN A 145 -3.78 3.45 18.83
C ASN A 145 -4.36 4.84 18.42
N ILE A 146 -3.48 5.72 17.90
CA ILE A 146 -3.86 7.06 17.42
C ILE A 146 -3.85 7.07 15.90
N ARG A 147 -4.91 7.59 15.28
CA ARG A 147 -4.98 7.74 13.82
C ARG A 147 -3.82 8.60 13.30
N VAL A 148 -3.22 8.16 12.21
CA VAL A 148 -2.15 8.89 11.53
C VAL A 148 -2.72 10.19 10.94
N LYS A 149 -2.00 11.30 11.16
CA LYS A 149 -2.36 12.60 10.58
C LYS A 149 -2.03 12.63 9.09
N LYS A 150 -2.75 13.47 8.34
CA LYS A 150 -2.49 13.73 6.92
C LYS A 150 -1.05 14.21 6.74
N ASN A 151 -0.33 13.58 5.81
CA ASN A 151 1.09 13.89 5.53
C ASN A 151 2.04 13.78 6.74
N GLN A 152 1.72 12.96 7.76
CA GLN A 152 2.49 12.88 9.01
C GLN A 152 3.99 12.59 8.80
N PHE A 153 4.34 11.86 7.75
CA PHE A 153 5.73 11.51 7.40
C PHE A 153 6.25 12.28 6.17
N GLY A 154 5.67 13.46 5.92
CA GLY A 154 5.99 14.32 4.78
C GLY A 154 5.05 14.14 3.61
N LYS A 155 4.92 15.19 2.79
CA LYS A 155 4.10 15.19 1.57
C LYS A 155 4.65 14.25 0.50
N HIS A 156 3.76 13.74 -0.33
CA HIS A 156 4.09 12.92 -1.49
C HIS A 156 3.56 13.54 -2.78
N THR A 157 4.42 13.68 -3.80
CA THR A 157 4.10 14.40 -5.04
C THR A 157 2.92 13.82 -5.82
N TRP A 158 2.57 12.54 -5.61
CA TRP A 158 1.48 11.89 -6.34
C TRP A 158 0.18 11.78 -5.55
N PHE A 159 0.22 11.90 -4.21
CA PHE A 159 -0.90 11.49 -3.36
C PHE A 159 -1.26 12.50 -2.25
N SER A 160 -0.49 13.57 -2.12
CA SER A 160 -0.78 14.63 -1.14
C SER A 160 -1.60 15.75 -1.74
#